data_0fbdffb6a55d914c08dacf7476d99f85
#
_entry.id   0fbdffb6a55d914c08dacf7476d99f85
#
_cell.length_a   1.000
_cell.length_b   1.000
_cell.length_c   1.000
_cell.angle_alpha   90.00
_cell.angle_beta   90.00
_cell.angle_gamma   90.00
#
_symmetry.space_group_name_H-M   'P 1'
#
loop_
_entity.id
_entity.type
_entity.pdbx_description
1 polymer ?
#
loop_
_entity_poly.entity_id
_entity_poly.type
_entity_poly.pdbx_seq_one_letter_code
_entity_poly.pdbx_strand_id
1 'polypeptide(L)'
;MNKSCLLLLALLPLSARADSDDLRRLSEENGRVQQQYRESGWLDGDTPAGDIENDDAYIRIGGQIYTVGNNTEELESAIYHAINERQWKKAERFATRYAALPGHNPALPKLVLGLKQRAEGRLAEALRNLQAAEALDPANPRILLETARLYTEDNQNREARSAFARAQAADIPEETRALIGQYLGEIDKRSRWHGQIGIAYGYNSNINQSDGSVRCILPLDGQCLAYQNLPDPIRSPVWNYSLSAGKITPIKGHHSLKTNLLAYGTHYRRKDTDAALSDYGSQTGTLSAGYEYADAQSRLSLMPVYEHERRNRHTYYNAYGAEASWTHTFNPKWQVNADWSGKRYRHSGTAKTYAADYTEYRTGLGAEYALTPKTGVFAGSDYTRRTYNGGTSDHREYTLRTGLYTLFDNGTYLNALVMKRRNLYDRTGIAADGQRRSDRQTVWLAAAGFRQWHIGGFYPELRFKHTTVKSNSVFYRYRQNEIMLGVKKQF
;
A
#
# COMPACT_ATOMS: atom_id res chain seq x y z
N MET A 1 12.52 -24.27 56.35
CA MET A 1 13.17 -24.21 55.02
C MET A 1 12.09 -24.17 53.98
N ASN A 2 11.74 -22.97 53.56
CA ASN A 2 10.50 -22.71 52.76
C ASN A 2 10.79 -22.75 51.25
N LYS A 3 10.09 -23.65 50.61
CA LYS A 3 9.99 -23.72 49.11
C LYS A 3 8.84 -22.82 48.59
N SER A 4 8.96 -21.52 48.67
CA SER A 4 7.90 -20.63 48.23
C SER A 4 8.36 -19.33 47.58
N CYS A 5 9.49 -19.35 46.84
CA CYS A 5 10.01 -18.12 46.22
C CYS A 5 10.36 -18.23 44.73
N LEU A 6 9.70 -19.11 43.97
CA LEU A 6 10.07 -19.43 42.58
C LEU A 6 8.98 -19.17 41.53
N LEU A 7 7.95 -18.39 41.86
CA LEU A 7 6.80 -18.19 40.95
C LEU A 7 6.71 -16.80 40.29
N LEU A 8 7.75 -15.97 40.35
CA LEU A 8 7.73 -14.59 39.83
C LEU A 8 8.57 -14.36 38.57
N LEU A 9 9.15 -15.40 37.97
CA LEU A 9 10.06 -15.27 36.81
C LEU A 9 9.43 -15.44 35.45
N ALA A 10 8.09 -15.60 35.35
CA ALA A 10 7.39 -15.87 34.10
C ALA A 10 6.75 -14.63 33.42
N LEU A 11 7.09 -13.41 33.84
CA LEU A 11 6.59 -12.17 33.19
C LEU A 11 7.62 -11.58 32.24
N LEU A 12 8.31 -12.40 31.44
CA LEU A 12 9.18 -11.94 30.36
C LEU A 12 8.38 -11.73 29.06
N PRO A 13 8.81 -10.86 28.17
CA PRO A 13 8.03 -9.74 27.63
C PRO A 13 7.17 -10.12 26.43
N LEU A 14 5.90 -9.89 26.52
CA LEU A 14 4.95 -9.78 25.39
C LEU A 14 5.31 -8.62 24.41
N SER A 15 6.38 -7.89 24.68
CA SER A 15 6.76 -6.66 23.99
C SER A 15 7.48 -6.83 22.65
N ALA A 16 8.06 -8.01 22.36
CA ALA A 16 8.72 -8.26 21.07
C ALA A 16 7.77 -8.23 19.83
N ARG A 17 6.46 -8.11 20.06
CA ARG A 17 5.47 -8.00 18.99
C ARG A 17 5.38 -6.63 18.33
N ALA A 18 5.72 -5.56 19.05
CA ALA A 18 5.66 -4.21 18.51
C ALA A 18 6.64 -4.01 17.34
N ASP A 19 7.81 -4.65 17.38
CA ASP A 19 8.82 -4.51 16.32
C ASP A 19 8.41 -5.18 15.00
N SER A 20 7.82 -6.37 15.07
CA SER A 20 7.37 -7.08 13.86
C SER A 20 6.18 -6.40 13.19
N ASP A 21 5.25 -5.88 14.00
CA ASP A 21 4.06 -5.15 13.52
C ASP A 21 4.46 -3.80 12.87
N ASP A 22 5.45 -3.12 13.42
CA ASP A 22 5.96 -1.85 12.88
C ASP A 22 6.65 -2.05 11.53
N LEU A 23 7.43 -3.14 11.36
CA LEU A 23 8.06 -3.50 10.09
C LEU A 23 7.03 -3.89 9.03
N ARG A 24 5.98 -4.63 9.42
CA ARG A 24 4.86 -4.97 8.55
C ARG A 24 4.15 -3.72 8.07
N ARG A 25 3.79 -2.80 8.97
CA ARG A 25 3.12 -1.53 8.64
C ARG A 25 3.97 -0.67 7.71
N LEU A 26 5.26 -0.58 7.95
CA LEU A 26 6.17 0.11 7.04
C LEU A 26 6.19 -0.52 5.65
N SER A 27 6.20 -1.85 5.57
CA SER A 27 6.16 -2.56 4.28
C SER A 27 4.84 -2.34 3.55
N GLU A 28 3.72 -2.32 4.26
CA GLU A 28 2.38 -2.03 3.73
C GLU A 28 2.30 -0.59 3.20
N GLU A 29 2.75 0.42 3.97
CA GLU A 29 2.76 1.83 3.54
C GLU A 29 3.70 2.06 2.34
N ASN A 30 4.90 1.49 2.36
CA ASN A 30 5.81 1.55 1.23
C ASN A 30 5.21 0.89 -0.03
N GLY A 31 4.47 -0.20 0.12
CA GLY A 31 3.78 -0.87 -0.96
C GLY A 31 2.69 0.01 -1.60
N ARG A 32 1.88 0.71 -0.78
CA ARG A 32 0.84 1.65 -1.23
C ARG A 32 1.43 2.82 -1.99
N VAL A 33 2.43 3.49 -1.41
CA VAL A 33 3.13 4.61 -2.04
C VAL A 33 3.69 4.21 -3.40
N GLN A 34 4.31 3.04 -3.52
CA GLN A 34 4.87 2.57 -4.79
C GLN A 34 3.78 2.24 -5.81
N GLN A 35 2.63 1.74 -5.37
CA GLN A 35 1.51 1.46 -6.25
C GLN A 35 0.92 2.76 -6.79
N GLN A 36 0.71 3.77 -5.96
CA GLN A 36 0.24 5.09 -6.36
C GLN A 36 1.18 5.74 -7.39
N TYR A 37 2.51 5.64 -7.22
CA TYR A 37 3.48 6.12 -8.22
C TYR A 37 3.37 5.42 -9.57
N ARG A 38 3.08 4.12 -9.59
CA ARG A 38 2.88 3.40 -10.84
C ARG A 38 1.59 3.81 -11.54
N GLU A 39 0.55 4.09 -10.79
CA GLU A 39 -0.77 4.44 -11.31
C GLU A 39 -0.85 5.92 -11.74
N SER A 40 -0.21 6.85 -11.02
CA SER A 40 -0.23 8.28 -11.35
C SER A 40 0.51 8.64 -12.64
N GLY A 41 1.50 7.87 -13.06
CA GLY A 41 2.22 8.09 -14.31
C GLY A 41 1.38 7.86 -15.59
N TRP A 42 0.20 7.26 -15.46
CA TRP A 42 -0.75 6.97 -16.56
C TRP A 42 -1.89 7.97 -16.65
N LEU A 43 -2.11 8.73 -15.57
CA LEU A 43 -3.13 9.77 -15.45
C LEU A 43 -2.59 11.15 -15.88
N ASP A 44 -1.71 11.18 -16.89
CA ASP A 44 -1.43 12.43 -17.58
C ASP A 44 -2.74 12.88 -18.23
N GLY A 45 -3.48 13.64 -17.42
CA GLY A 45 -4.83 14.05 -17.72
C GLY A 45 -4.85 14.77 -19.05
N ASP A 46 -5.78 14.35 -19.88
CA ASP A 46 -6.23 15.12 -21.03
C ASP A 46 -6.73 16.49 -20.54
N THR A 47 -5.79 17.43 -20.33
CA THR A 47 -6.16 18.82 -20.02
C THR A 47 -6.88 19.37 -21.24
N PRO A 48 -8.15 19.76 -21.16
CA PRO A 48 -8.85 20.34 -22.28
C PRO A 48 -8.10 21.59 -22.74
N ALA A 49 -7.78 21.65 -24.02
CA ALA A 49 -7.37 22.91 -24.61
C ALA A 49 -8.55 23.88 -24.47
N GLY A 50 -8.30 25.07 -23.95
CA GLY A 50 -9.37 26.05 -23.74
C GLY A 50 -10.16 26.26 -25.02
N ASP A 51 -11.48 26.00 -24.98
CA ASP A 51 -12.40 26.29 -26.06
C ASP A 51 -12.42 27.81 -26.33
N ILE A 52 -11.69 28.23 -27.33
CA ILE A 52 -11.77 29.61 -27.83
C ILE A 52 -12.78 29.59 -28.98
N GLU A 53 -13.87 30.31 -28.77
CA GLU A 53 -14.92 30.68 -29.74
C GLU A 53 -16.09 29.73 -29.96
N ASN A 54 -17.29 30.32 -29.82
CA ASN A 54 -18.62 29.69 -30.04
C ASN A 54 -19.03 29.60 -31.52
N ASP A 55 -18.12 29.71 -32.48
CA ASP A 55 -18.46 29.70 -33.88
C ASP A 55 -18.34 28.28 -34.47
N ASP A 56 -19.49 27.76 -34.93
CA ASP A 56 -19.66 26.41 -35.50
C ASP A 56 -19.18 26.27 -36.95
N ALA A 57 -18.75 27.37 -37.58
CA ALA A 57 -18.29 27.40 -38.95
C ALA A 57 -16.77 27.29 -39.11
N TYR A 58 -16.02 27.39 -38.02
CA TYR A 58 -14.57 27.47 -38.10
C TYR A 58 -13.86 26.49 -37.13
N ILE A 59 -12.72 25.97 -37.56
CA ILE A 59 -11.80 25.21 -36.72
C ILE A 59 -10.40 25.86 -36.73
N ARG A 60 -9.72 25.84 -35.61
CA ARG A 60 -8.32 26.27 -35.52
C ARG A 60 -7.41 25.06 -35.55
N ILE A 61 -6.45 25.04 -36.49
CA ILE A 61 -5.46 23.98 -36.67
C ILE A 61 -4.09 24.64 -36.74
N GLY A 62 -3.17 24.31 -35.84
CA GLY A 62 -1.82 24.88 -35.84
C GLY A 62 -1.79 26.41 -35.71
N GLY A 63 -2.80 27.05 -35.10
CA GLY A 63 -2.93 28.51 -34.99
C GLY A 63 -3.68 29.20 -36.14
N GLN A 64 -3.92 28.53 -37.26
CA GLN A 64 -4.71 29.04 -38.39
C GLN A 64 -6.17 28.68 -38.29
N ILE A 65 -7.07 29.53 -38.80
CA ILE A 65 -8.52 29.36 -38.81
C ILE A 65 -8.97 28.87 -40.18
N TYR A 66 -9.72 27.77 -40.18
CA TYR A 66 -10.27 27.18 -41.39
C TYR A 66 -11.81 27.16 -41.31
N THR A 67 -12.47 27.48 -42.43
CA THR A 67 -13.91 27.34 -42.55
C THR A 67 -14.26 25.89 -42.81
N VAL A 68 -15.32 25.38 -42.13
CA VAL A 68 -15.81 24.00 -42.26
C VAL A 68 -17.14 24.01 -42.97
N GLY A 69 -17.18 23.49 -44.20
CA GLY A 69 -18.39 23.33 -44.96
C GLY A 69 -19.37 22.31 -44.37
N ASN A 70 -20.57 22.24 -44.91
CA ASN A 70 -21.61 21.34 -44.43
C ASN A 70 -21.74 20.08 -45.32
N ASN A 71 -20.66 19.38 -45.53
CA ASN A 71 -20.58 18.09 -46.20
C ASN A 71 -19.89 17.05 -45.35
N THR A 72 -20.05 15.77 -45.66
CA THR A 72 -19.55 14.65 -44.87
C THR A 72 -18.03 14.64 -44.79
N GLU A 73 -17.32 14.93 -45.85
CA GLU A 73 -15.86 14.86 -45.93
C GLU A 73 -15.17 15.95 -45.06
N GLU A 74 -15.61 17.21 -45.21
CA GLU A 74 -15.05 18.32 -44.44
C GLU A 74 -15.41 18.22 -42.96
N LEU A 75 -16.65 17.83 -42.63
CA LEU A 75 -17.04 17.63 -41.22
C LEU A 75 -16.31 16.47 -40.57
N GLU A 76 -16.09 15.37 -41.29
CA GLU A 76 -15.31 14.23 -40.77
C GLU A 76 -13.86 14.67 -40.47
N SER A 77 -13.22 15.36 -41.42
CA SER A 77 -11.88 15.91 -41.23
C SER A 77 -11.82 16.88 -40.03
N ALA A 78 -12.80 17.81 -39.94
CA ALA A 78 -12.88 18.76 -38.82
C ALA A 78 -13.09 18.07 -37.46
N ILE A 79 -13.89 16.99 -37.41
CA ILE A 79 -14.10 16.20 -36.21
C ILE A 79 -12.76 15.57 -35.74
N TYR A 80 -12.01 14.92 -36.64
CA TYR A 80 -10.74 14.32 -36.28
C TYR A 80 -9.71 15.36 -35.82
N HIS A 81 -9.66 16.54 -36.47
CA HIS A 81 -8.82 17.63 -36.00
C HIS A 81 -9.24 18.16 -34.63
N ALA A 82 -10.54 18.36 -34.40
CA ALA A 82 -11.05 18.80 -33.11
C ALA A 82 -10.75 17.79 -31.99
N ILE A 83 -10.84 16.48 -32.26
CA ILE A 83 -10.43 15.42 -31.33
C ILE A 83 -8.94 15.53 -31.03
N ASN A 84 -8.07 15.65 -32.04
CA ASN A 84 -6.63 15.69 -31.85
C ASN A 84 -6.19 16.94 -31.08
N GLU A 85 -6.84 18.09 -31.29
CA GLU A 85 -6.63 19.33 -30.55
C GLU A 85 -7.42 19.41 -29.23
N ARG A 86 -8.11 18.33 -28.85
CA ARG A 86 -8.92 18.24 -27.61
C ARG A 86 -10.01 19.31 -27.49
N GLN A 87 -10.53 19.80 -28.62
CA GLN A 87 -11.63 20.77 -28.70
C GLN A 87 -12.97 20.06 -28.59
N TRP A 88 -13.26 19.47 -27.42
CA TRP A 88 -14.37 18.52 -27.21
C TRP A 88 -15.74 19.09 -27.56
N LYS A 89 -16.02 20.35 -27.21
CA LYS A 89 -17.29 21.01 -27.57
C LYS A 89 -17.43 21.19 -29.07
N LYS A 90 -16.36 21.57 -29.78
CA LYS A 90 -16.35 21.67 -31.23
C LYS A 90 -16.53 20.31 -31.89
N ALA A 91 -15.81 19.30 -31.44
CA ALA A 91 -15.94 17.94 -31.92
C ALA A 91 -17.40 17.46 -31.82
N GLU A 92 -18.09 17.70 -30.69
CA GLU A 92 -19.48 17.35 -30.48
C GLU A 92 -20.42 18.10 -31.42
N ARG A 93 -20.25 19.40 -31.62
CA ARG A 93 -21.04 20.21 -32.52
C ARG A 93 -20.88 19.74 -33.98
N PHE A 94 -19.66 19.52 -34.43
CA PHE A 94 -19.37 18.98 -35.75
C PHE A 94 -19.99 17.58 -35.92
N ALA A 95 -19.86 16.71 -34.90
CA ALA A 95 -20.46 15.38 -34.91
C ALA A 95 -22.00 15.44 -35.02
N THR A 96 -22.63 16.41 -34.35
CA THR A 96 -24.09 16.62 -34.45
C THR A 96 -24.51 17.05 -35.87
N ARG A 97 -23.78 17.99 -36.51
CA ARG A 97 -24.01 18.39 -37.91
C ARG A 97 -23.76 17.22 -38.86
N TYR A 98 -22.67 16.48 -38.65
CA TYR A 98 -22.31 15.30 -39.44
C TYR A 98 -23.37 14.21 -39.41
N ALA A 99 -23.92 13.91 -38.22
CA ALA A 99 -24.96 12.91 -38.05
C ALA A 99 -26.31 13.26 -38.77
N ALA A 100 -26.54 14.54 -39.12
CA ALA A 100 -27.70 14.97 -39.85
C ALA A 100 -27.56 14.80 -41.38
N LEU A 101 -26.36 14.51 -41.87
CA LEU A 101 -26.10 14.38 -43.31
C LEU A 101 -26.32 12.93 -43.78
N PRO A 102 -26.86 12.74 -45.03
CA PRO A 102 -26.96 11.41 -45.61
C PRO A 102 -25.56 10.84 -45.90
N GLY A 103 -25.39 9.54 -45.68
CA GLY A 103 -24.13 8.84 -45.95
C GLY A 103 -23.03 9.02 -44.86
N HIS A 104 -23.37 9.62 -43.72
CA HIS A 104 -22.43 9.73 -42.60
C HIS A 104 -22.10 8.34 -41.99
N ASN A 105 -20.91 8.20 -41.42
CA ASN A 105 -20.53 7.02 -40.63
C ASN A 105 -21.14 7.15 -39.22
N PRO A 106 -22.10 6.29 -38.82
CA PRO A 106 -22.76 6.41 -37.51
C PRO A 106 -21.83 6.10 -36.31
N ALA A 107 -20.68 5.48 -36.53
CA ALA A 107 -19.69 5.21 -35.50
C ALA A 107 -18.98 6.49 -35.02
N LEU A 108 -18.75 7.46 -35.90
CA LEU A 108 -17.97 8.67 -35.59
C LEU A 108 -18.61 9.55 -34.50
N PRO A 109 -19.94 9.86 -34.54
CA PRO A 109 -20.58 10.59 -33.43
C PRO A 109 -20.49 9.87 -32.08
N LYS A 110 -20.55 8.53 -32.08
CA LYS A 110 -20.36 7.72 -30.85
C LYS A 110 -18.94 7.77 -30.34
N LEU A 111 -17.94 7.74 -31.23
CA LEU A 111 -16.55 7.92 -30.89
C LEU A 111 -16.32 9.29 -30.23
N VAL A 112 -16.81 10.37 -30.81
CA VAL A 112 -16.70 11.73 -30.26
C VAL A 112 -17.29 11.81 -28.85
N LEU A 113 -18.51 11.30 -28.68
CA LEU A 113 -19.19 11.33 -27.38
C LEU A 113 -18.43 10.51 -26.33
N GLY A 114 -17.93 9.33 -26.71
CA GLY A 114 -17.10 8.50 -25.85
C GLY A 114 -15.83 9.21 -25.39
N LEU A 115 -15.10 9.85 -26.33
CA LEU A 115 -13.86 10.57 -26.01
C LEU A 115 -14.11 11.82 -25.14
N LYS A 116 -15.18 12.56 -25.42
CA LYS A 116 -15.60 13.68 -24.57
C LYS A 116 -15.90 13.24 -23.14
N GLN A 117 -16.68 12.18 -22.97
CA GLN A 117 -17.04 11.63 -21.65
C GLN A 117 -15.80 11.10 -20.90
N ARG A 118 -14.85 10.49 -21.62
CA ARG A 118 -13.55 10.09 -21.05
C ARG A 118 -12.80 11.32 -20.52
N ALA A 119 -12.71 12.39 -21.29
CA ALA A 119 -12.05 13.64 -20.85
C ALA A 119 -12.75 14.30 -19.64
N GLU A 120 -14.06 14.09 -19.50
CA GLU A 120 -14.85 14.52 -18.34
C GLU A 120 -14.78 13.56 -17.15
N GLY A 121 -14.03 12.45 -17.25
CA GLY A 121 -13.88 11.44 -16.18
C GLY A 121 -15.08 10.49 -16.04
N ARG A 122 -16.05 10.54 -16.97
CA ARG A 122 -17.25 9.67 -16.99
C ARG A 122 -16.97 8.35 -17.71
N LEU A 123 -16.04 7.54 -17.16
CA LEU A 123 -15.46 6.39 -17.87
C LEU A 123 -16.49 5.32 -18.23
N ALA A 124 -17.46 5.04 -17.36
CA ALA A 124 -18.51 4.05 -17.64
C ALA A 124 -19.42 4.45 -18.81
N GLU A 125 -19.73 5.75 -18.95
CA GLU A 125 -20.50 6.27 -20.09
C GLU A 125 -19.65 6.29 -21.36
N ALA A 126 -18.39 6.72 -21.25
CA ALA A 126 -17.42 6.70 -22.32
C ALA A 126 -17.28 5.29 -22.91
N LEU A 127 -17.14 4.28 -22.06
CA LEU A 127 -17.02 2.89 -22.48
C LEU A 127 -18.26 2.40 -23.25
N ARG A 128 -19.47 2.72 -22.78
CA ARG A 128 -20.71 2.38 -23.51
C ARG A 128 -20.76 2.98 -24.91
N ASN A 129 -20.33 4.25 -25.05
CA ASN A 129 -20.33 4.91 -26.36
C ASN A 129 -19.21 4.39 -27.27
N LEU A 130 -18.01 4.09 -26.75
CA LEU A 130 -16.94 3.49 -27.56
C LEU A 130 -17.29 2.06 -27.99
N GLN A 131 -17.93 1.26 -27.13
CA GLN A 131 -18.45 -0.07 -27.50
C GLN A 131 -19.53 0.02 -28.57
N ALA A 132 -20.42 1.03 -28.48
CA ALA A 132 -21.43 1.27 -29.53
C ALA A 132 -20.77 1.71 -30.84
N ALA A 133 -19.73 2.54 -30.81
CA ALA A 133 -18.96 2.90 -31.99
C ALA A 133 -18.28 1.68 -32.61
N GLU A 134 -17.67 0.81 -31.77
CA GLU A 134 -17.01 -0.44 -32.20
C GLU A 134 -18.03 -1.42 -32.84
N ALA A 135 -19.25 -1.52 -32.31
CA ALA A 135 -20.28 -2.36 -32.87
C ALA A 135 -20.74 -1.86 -34.28
N LEU A 136 -20.67 -0.55 -34.54
CA LEU A 136 -21.00 0.05 -35.82
C LEU A 136 -19.87 -0.01 -36.86
N ASP A 137 -18.62 0.01 -36.38
CA ASP A 137 -17.40 -0.04 -37.20
C ASP A 137 -16.32 -0.87 -36.50
N PRO A 138 -16.41 -2.21 -36.50
CA PRO A 138 -15.57 -3.11 -35.69
C PRO A 138 -14.13 -3.23 -36.19
N ALA A 139 -13.82 -2.81 -37.41
CA ALA A 139 -12.49 -2.85 -38.00
C ALA A 139 -11.74 -1.51 -37.85
N ASN A 140 -12.37 -0.48 -37.34
CA ASN A 140 -11.77 0.85 -37.24
C ASN A 140 -10.65 0.89 -36.19
N PRO A 141 -9.39 1.06 -36.60
CA PRO A 141 -8.28 0.99 -35.67
C PRO A 141 -8.31 2.11 -34.62
N ARG A 142 -8.84 3.29 -34.96
CA ARG A 142 -8.97 4.41 -34.01
C ARG A 142 -9.93 4.08 -32.89
N ILE A 143 -11.10 3.51 -33.21
CA ILE A 143 -12.11 3.10 -32.22
C ILE A 143 -11.53 2.02 -31.33
N LEU A 144 -10.88 1.00 -31.90
CA LEU A 144 -10.24 -0.08 -31.15
C LEU A 144 -9.17 0.43 -30.19
N LEU A 145 -8.33 1.38 -30.63
CA LEU A 145 -7.29 1.98 -29.82
C LEU A 145 -7.86 2.79 -28.63
N GLU A 146 -8.86 3.64 -28.89
CA GLU A 146 -9.46 4.44 -27.82
C GLU A 146 -10.25 3.57 -26.82
N THR A 147 -10.92 2.53 -27.30
CA THR A 147 -11.56 1.53 -26.43
C THR A 147 -10.52 0.79 -25.58
N ALA A 148 -9.40 0.37 -26.17
CA ALA A 148 -8.33 -0.32 -25.46
C ALA A 148 -7.68 0.57 -24.39
N ARG A 149 -7.45 1.85 -24.70
CA ARG A 149 -6.95 2.84 -23.73
C ARG A 149 -7.93 3.00 -22.57
N LEU A 150 -9.21 3.16 -22.86
CA LEU A 150 -10.23 3.31 -21.82
C LEU A 150 -10.32 2.07 -20.91
N TYR A 151 -10.28 0.86 -21.47
CA TYR A 151 -10.18 -0.36 -20.69
C TYR A 151 -8.92 -0.39 -19.77
N THR A 152 -7.78 0.15 -20.27
CA THR A 152 -6.55 0.22 -19.49
C THR A 152 -6.67 1.18 -18.32
N GLU A 153 -7.29 2.33 -18.53
CA GLU A 153 -7.57 3.35 -17.50
C GLU A 153 -8.54 2.84 -16.45
N ASP A 154 -9.54 2.08 -16.89
CA ASP A 154 -10.57 1.49 -16.03
C ASP A 154 -10.16 0.13 -15.43
N ASN A 155 -8.88 -0.19 -15.45
CA ASN A 155 -8.31 -1.44 -14.90
C ASN A 155 -8.88 -2.77 -15.47
N GLN A 156 -9.55 -2.74 -16.63
CA GLN A 156 -10.06 -3.91 -17.34
C GLN A 156 -8.97 -4.52 -18.24
N ASN A 157 -7.89 -4.99 -17.62
CA ASN A 157 -6.65 -5.36 -18.30
C ASN A 157 -6.80 -6.49 -19.34
N ARG A 158 -7.72 -7.43 -19.14
CA ARG A 158 -7.99 -8.53 -20.08
C ARG A 158 -8.66 -8.03 -21.36
N GLU A 159 -9.66 -7.18 -21.19
CA GLU A 159 -10.41 -6.54 -22.28
C GLU A 159 -9.51 -5.57 -23.05
N ALA A 160 -8.67 -4.78 -22.34
CA ALA A 160 -7.68 -3.90 -22.93
C ALA A 160 -6.72 -4.67 -23.83
N ARG A 161 -6.16 -5.79 -23.34
CA ARG A 161 -5.28 -6.65 -24.13
C ARG A 161 -5.96 -7.14 -25.40
N SER A 162 -7.20 -7.62 -25.29
CA SER A 162 -7.98 -8.09 -26.45
C SER A 162 -8.21 -7.01 -27.49
N ALA A 163 -8.59 -5.80 -27.05
CA ALA A 163 -8.83 -4.68 -27.94
C ALA A 163 -7.53 -4.18 -28.61
N PHE A 164 -6.42 -4.11 -27.88
CA PHE A 164 -5.10 -3.78 -28.46
C PHE A 164 -4.63 -4.85 -29.47
N ALA A 165 -4.82 -6.13 -29.19
CA ALA A 165 -4.47 -7.19 -30.13
C ALA A 165 -5.26 -7.07 -31.45
N ARG A 166 -6.54 -6.73 -31.40
CA ARG A 166 -7.35 -6.47 -32.61
C ARG A 166 -6.88 -5.23 -33.36
N ALA A 167 -6.59 -4.13 -32.63
CA ALA A 167 -6.02 -2.92 -33.23
C ALA A 167 -4.68 -3.17 -33.91
N GLN A 168 -3.83 -4.02 -33.31
CA GLN A 168 -2.51 -4.37 -33.87
C GLN A 168 -2.62 -5.21 -35.16
N ALA A 169 -3.69 -5.97 -35.31
CA ALA A 169 -3.97 -6.77 -36.52
C ALA A 169 -4.51 -5.94 -37.69
N ALA A 170 -4.94 -4.68 -37.44
CA ALA A 170 -5.40 -3.77 -38.47
C ALA A 170 -4.23 -3.14 -39.24
N ASP A 171 -4.53 -2.50 -40.37
CA ASP A 171 -3.56 -1.69 -41.12
C ASP A 171 -3.33 -0.36 -40.41
N ILE A 172 -2.24 -0.26 -39.68
CA ILE A 172 -1.87 0.89 -38.84
C ILE A 172 -0.40 1.27 -39.04
N PRO A 173 -0.04 2.56 -38.87
CA PRO A 173 1.33 3.02 -38.92
C PRO A 173 2.24 2.29 -37.90
N GLU A 174 3.53 2.17 -38.24
CA GLU A 174 4.51 1.47 -37.38
C GLU A 174 4.66 2.15 -36.00
N GLU A 175 4.60 3.49 -35.94
CA GLU A 175 4.64 4.24 -34.70
C GLU A 175 3.46 3.87 -33.78
N THR A 176 2.25 3.70 -34.35
CA THR A 176 1.07 3.26 -33.61
C THR A 176 1.23 1.83 -33.15
N ARG A 177 1.81 0.95 -33.96
CA ARG A 177 2.12 -0.45 -33.60
C ARG A 177 3.11 -0.52 -32.44
N ALA A 178 4.16 0.33 -32.46
CA ALA A 178 5.13 0.45 -31.37
C ALA A 178 4.46 0.93 -30.06
N LEU A 179 3.56 1.92 -30.16
CA LEU A 179 2.80 2.43 -29.00
C LEU A 179 1.90 1.33 -28.39
N ILE A 180 1.20 0.55 -29.22
CA ILE A 180 0.43 -0.62 -28.73
C ILE A 180 1.33 -1.60 -27.98
N GLY A 181 2.53 -1.86 -28.52
CA GLY A 181 3.51 -2.73 -27.85
C GLY A 181 3.90 -2.22 -26.45
N GLN A 182 4.02 -0.90 -26.27
CA GLN A 182 4.25 -0.31 -24.96
C GLN A 182 3.07 -0.54 -24.01
N TYR A 183 1.82 -0.29 -24.44
CA TYR A 183 0.63 -0.55 -23.62
C TYR A 183 0.52 -2.01 -23.22
N LEU A 184 0.71 -2.94 -24.17
CA LEU A 184 0.69 -4.38 -23.88
C LEU A 184 1.78 -4.77 -22.87
N GLY A 185 3.00 -4.20 -23.02
CA GLY A 185 4.09 -4.39 -22.08
C GLY A 185 3.74 -3.95 -20.65
N GLU A 186 3.03 -2.83 -20.51
CA GLU A 186 2.61 -2.33 -19.20
C GLU A 186 1.47 -3.17 -18.60
N ILE A 187 0.47 -3.57 -19.40
CA ILE A 187 -0.59 -4.49 -18.95
C ILE A 187 0.03 -5.81 -18.46
N ASP A 188 1.07 -6.30 -19.15
CA ASP A 188 1.80 -7.48 -18.75
C ASP A 188 2.53 -7.31 -17.42
N LYS A 189 3.16 -6.15 -17.21
CA LYS A 189 3.83 -5.83 -15.94
C LYS A 189 2.84 -5.83 -14.76
N ARG A 190 1.61 -5.34 -14.95
CA ARG A 190 0.55 -5.36 -13.91
C ARG A 190 0.19 -6.77 -13.46
N SER A 191 0.28 -7.74 -14.37
CA SER A 191 -0.07 -9.15 -14.12
C SER A 191 1.12 -10.03 -13.71
N ARG A 192 2.34 -9.50 -13.70
CA ARG A 192 3.54 -10.24 -13.26
C ARG A 192 3.68 -10.18 -11.74
N TRP A 193 4.49 -11.09 -11.21
CA TRP A 193 4.99 -10.95 -9.86
C TRP A 193 5.77 -9.66 -9.73
N HIS A 194 5.44 -8.88 -8.73
CA HIS A 194 6.15 -7.66 -8.36
C HIS A 194 6.40 -7.67 -6.87
N GLY A 195 7.46 -7.03 -6.45
CA GLY A 195 7.80 -7.05 -5.04
C GLY A 195 9.15 -6.45 -4.75
N GLN A 196 9.62 -6.72 -3.54
CA GLN A 196 10.93 -6.29 -3.09
C GLN A 196 11.56 -7.34 -2.19
N ILE A 197 12.86 -7.45 -2.29
CA ILE A 197 13.70 -8.19 -1.36
C ILE A 197 14.71 -7.24 -0.75
N GLY A 198 14.99 -7.40 0.53
CA GLY A 198 15.99 -6.59 1.24
C GLY A 198 16.70 -7.35 2.33
N ILE A 199 17.95 -7.00 2.55
CA ILE A 199 18.73 -7.42 3.70
C ILE A 199 19.45 -6.20 4.27
N ALA A 200 19.48 -6.10 5.59
CA ALA A 200 20.13 -4.99 6.27
C ALA A 200 20.88 -5.48 7.50
N TYR A 201 22.00 -4.84 7.78
CA TYR A 201 22.78 -5.02 9.00
C TYR A 201 22.85 -3.71 9.76
N GLY A 202 22.82 -3.79 11.08
CA GLY A 202 22.85 -2.60 11.89
C GLY A 202 22.99 -2.89 13.36
N TYR A 203 22.46 -1.99 14.15
CA TYR A 203 22.61 -2.00 15.58
C TYR A 203 21.31 -1.61 16.27
N ASN A 204 20.93 -2.36 17.30
CA ASN A 204 19.79 -2.10 18.16
C ASN A 204 20.29 -1.87 19.61
N SER A 205 19.87 -0.78 20.21
CA SER A 205 20.33 -0.33 21.52
C SER A 205 19.65 -1.02 22.71
N ASN A 206 18.57 -1.79 22.49
CA ASN A 206 17.76 -2.34 23.57
C ASN A 206 16.85 -3.48 23.07
N ILE A 207 17.44 -4.66 22.81
CA ILE A 207 16.70 -5.80 22.24
C ILE A 207 15.77 -6.48 23.25
N ASN A 208 16.05 -6.35 24.55
CA ASN A 208 15.23 -6.89 25.65
C ASN A 208 14.14 -5.91 26.12
N GLN A 209 14.05 -4.69 25.52
CA GLN A 209 13.01 -3.70 25.79
C GLN A 209 12.85 -3.36 27.29
N SER A 210 13.97 -3.23 28.00
CA SER A 210 14.07 -2.92 29.42
C SER A 210 14.64 -1.52 29.66
N ASP A 211 14.35 -0.93 30.80
CA ASP A 211 14.94 0.37 31.21
C ASP A 211 16.05 0.25 32.26
N GLY A 212 16.38 -0.98 32.73
CA GLY A 212 17.43 -1.23 33.71
C GLY A 212 17.15 -0.69 35.10
N SER A 213 15.91 -0.31 35.39
CA SER A 213 15.59 0.37 36.66
C SER A 213 15.37 -0.60 37.81
N VAL A 214 15.73 -0.16 39.01
CA VAL A 214 15.36 -0.84 40.26
C VAL A 214 14.02 -0.31 40.73
N ARG A 215 13.07 -1.19 41.02
CA ARG A 215 11.69 -0.84 41.38
C ARG A 215 11.27 -1.49 42.68
N CYS A 216 10.59 -0.72 43.51
CA CYS A 216 9.91 -1.25 44.66
C CYS A 216 8.67 -2.02 44.21
N ILE A 217 8.55 -3.29 44.62
CA ILE A 217 7.38 -4.13 44.31
C ILE A 217 6.50 -4.41 45.51
N LEU A 218 6.99 -4.10 46.73
CA LEU A 218 6.23 -4.26 47.95
C LEU A 218 6.46 -3.06 48.88
N PRO A 219 5.75 -1.92 48.64
CA PRO A 219 5.79 -0.80 49.58
C PRO A 219 4.96 -1.09 50.82
N LEU A 220 5.49 -0.81 52.00
CA LEU A 220 4.80 -0.87 53.29
C LEU A 220 5.25 0.30 54.14
N ASP A 221 4.34 1.11 54.64
CA ASP A 221 4.57 2.24 55.55
C ASP A 221 5.71 3.20 55.10
N GLY A 222 5.79 3.47 53.80
CA GLY A 222 6.79 4.38 53.23
C GLY A 222 8.17 3.73 53.02
N GLN A 223 8.34 2.46 53.40
CA GLN A 223 9.55 1.65 53.14
C GLN A 223 9.31 0.64 52.06
N CYS A 224 10.35 0.28 51.33
CA CYS A 224 10.26 -0.78 50.34
C CYS A 224 10.77 -2.11 50.94
N LEU A 225 9.90 -3.10 51.08
CA LEU A 225 10.22 -4.41 51.59
C LEU A 225 10.82 -5.36 50.56
N ALA A 226 10.51 -5.13 49.27
CA ALA A 226 11.08 -5.94 48.19
C ALA A 226 11.32 -5.10 46.95
N TYR A 227 12.52 -5.25 46.40
CA TYR A 227 12.92 -4.60 45.14
C TYR A 227 13.00 -5.62 44.03
N GLN A 228 12.63 -5.21 42.83
CA GLN A 228 12.91 -5.94 41.60
C GLN A 228 13.84 -5.13 40.73
N ASN A 229 14.93 -5.74 40.34
CA ASN A 229 15.87 -5.19 39.37
C ASN A 229 15.43 -5.62 37.99
N LEU A 230 15.12 -4.65 37.11
CA LEU A 230 14.92 -4.93 35.69
C LEU A 230 16.32 -5.11 35.05
N PRO A 231 16.43 -6.06 34.09
CA PRO A 231 17.73 -6.25 33.41
C PRO A 231 18.10 -4.98 32.63
N ASP A 232 19.40 -4.70 32.59
CA ASP A 232 19.94 -3.60 31.80
C ASP A 232 19.56 -3.75 30.29
N PRO A 233 19.48 -2.64 29.57
CA PRO A 233 19.26 -2.67 28.12
C PRO A 233 20.37 -3.46 27.41
N ILE A 234 19.98 -4.53 26.73
CA ILE A 234 20.91 -5.36 25.95
C ILE A 234 21.08 -4.74 24.57
N ARG A 235 22.31 -4.37 24.26
CA ARG A 235 22.71 -3.85 22.96
C ARG A 235 23.20 -4.98 22.07
N SER A 236 22.79 -4.96 20.77
CA SER A 236 23.21 -6.01 19.84
C SER A 236 23.31 -5.52 18.41
N PRO A 237 24.32 -5.97 17.66
CA PRO A 237 24.23 -6.00 16.21
C PRO A 237 23.02 -6.84 15.78
N VAL A 238 22.43 -6.46 14.66
CA VAL A 238 21.20 -7.06 14.16
C VAL A 238 21.24 -7.22 12.64
N TRP A 239 20.73 -8.34 12.16
CA TRP A 239 20.40 -8.59 10.76
C TRP A 239 18.91 -8.57 10.59
N ASN A 240 18.43 -7.80 9.61
CA ASN A 240 17.02 -7.82 9.15
C ASN A 240 16.98 -8.27 7.71
N TYR A 241 16.00 -9.09 7.38
CA TYR A 241 15.68 -9.43 6.00
C TYR A 241 14.19 -9.28 5.76
N SER A 242 13.82 -8.98 4.54
CA SER A 242 12.43 -8.83 4.12
C SER A 242 12.24 -9.25 2.67
N LEU A 243 11.09 -9.87 2.41
CA LEU A 243 10.58 -10.20 1.10
C LEU A 243 9.11 -9.82 1.07
N SER A 244 8.71 -9.03 0.12
CA SER A 244 7.30 -8.87 -0.23
C SER A 244 7.11 -9.18 -1.70
N ALA A 245 6.07 -9.92 -2.04
CA ALA A 245 5.72 -10.24 -3.41
C ALA A 245 4.20 -10.21 -3.57
N GLY A 246 3.73 -9.68 -4.68
CA GLY A 246 2.32 -9.63 -5.03
C GLY A 246 2.09 -9.96 -6.49
N LYS A 247 0.92 -10.49 -6.78
CA LYS A 247 0.45 -10.75 -8.14
C LYS A 247 -1.03 -10.47 -8.24
N ILE A 248 -1.44 -9.78 -9.30
CA ILE A 248 -2.84 -9.60 -9.67
C ILE A 248 -3.07 -10.40 -10.96
N THR A 249 -4.02 -11.33 -10.92
CA THR A 249 -4.40 -12.16 -12.07
C THR A 249 -5.80 -11.75 -12.52
N PRO A 250 -5.93 -11.03 -13.64
CA PRO A 250 -7.24 -10.59 -14.15
C PRO A 250 -8.14 -11.77 -14.49
N ILE A 251 -9.41 -11.71 -14.10
CA ILE A 251 -10.43 -12.72 -14.40
C ILE A 251 -11.30 -12.20 -15.55
N LYS A 252 -12.07 -11.13 -15.32
CA LYS A 252 -12.93 -10.49 -16.30
C LYS A 252 -13.35 -9.10 -15.80
N GLY A 253 -13.35 -8.09 -16.69
CA GLY A 253 -13.68 -6.72 -16.32
C GLY A 253 -12.79 -6.23 -15.18
N HIS A 254 -13.40 -5.70 -14.12
CA HIS A 254 -12.74 -5.19 -12.93
C HIS A 254 -12.34 -6.27 -11.89
N HIS A 255 -12.64 -7.54 -12.18
CA HIS A 255 -12.49 -8.64 -11.23
C HIS A 255 -11.14 -9.36 -11.42
N SER A 256 -10.43 -9.58 -10.33
CA SER A 256 -9.11 -10.21 -10.31
C SER A 256 -8.94 -11.15 -9.10
N LEU A 257 -8.01 -12.08 -9.22
CA LEU A 257 -7.42 -12.80 -8.10
C LEU A 257 -6.15 -12.07 -7.66
N LYS A 258 -6.07 -11.70 -6.39
CA LYS A 258 -4.89 -11.08 -5.78
C LYS A 258 -4.19 -12.07 -4.87
N THR A 259 -2.87 -12.15 -4.98
CA THR A 259 -2.02 -12.99 -4.12
C THR A 259 -0.91 -12.13 -3.55
N ASN A 260 -0.69 -12.19 -2.23
CA ASN A 260 0.40 -11.51 -1.55
C ASN A 260 1.19 -12.48 -0.69
N LEU A 261 2.49 -12.32 -0.71
CA LEU A 261 3.45 -12.99 0.16
C LEU A 261 4.28 -11.91 0.87
N LEU A 262 4.38 -12.02 2.19
CA LEU A 262 5.27 -11.20 3.01
C LEU A 262 6.09 -12.11 3.91
N ALA A 263 7.40 -11.96 3.91
CA ALA A 263 8.29 -12.63 4.84
C ALA A 263 9.31 -11.62 5.37
N TYR A 264 9.53 -11.61 6.66
CA TYR A 264 10.53 -10.77 7.29
C TYR A 264 11.07 -11.44 8.54
N GLY A 265 12.27 -11.06 8.91
CA GLY A 265 12.88 -11.59 10.11
C GLY A 265 13.99 -10.71 10.64
N THR A 266 14.22 -10.88 11.95
CA THR A 266 15.27 -10.22 12.71
C THR A 266 16.12 -11.27 13.38
N HIS A 267 17.42 -11.15 13.22
CA HIS A 267 18.41 -12.02 13.87
C HIS A 267 19.44 -11.16 14.61
N TYR A 268 19.55 -11.37 15.92
CA TYR A 268 20.53 -10.69 16.77
C TYR A 268 21.80 -11.50 16.90
N ARG A 269 22.94 -10.81 16.90
CA ARG A 269 24.24 -11.43 17.13
C ARG A 269 24.67 -11.13 18.57
N ARG A 270 24.87 -12.18 19.34
CA ARG A 270 25.38 -12.06 20.72
C ARG A 270 26.73 -11.36 20.76
N LYS A 271 26.94 -10.41 21.69
CA LYS A 271 28.26 -9.81 21.96
C LYS A 271 28.60 -9.66 23.43
N ASP A 272 27.80 -8.99 24.24
CA ASP A 272 28.24 -8.48 25.53
C ASP A 272 27.53 -9.07 26.76
N THR A 273 26.80 -10.17 26.59
CA THR A 273 26.01 -10.81 27.65
C THR A 273 26.03 -12.33 27.51
N ASP A 274 25.81 -13.02 28.64
CA ASP A 274 25.61 -14.48 28.66
C ASP A 274 24.22 -14.90 28.21
N ALA A 275 23.32 -13.94 27.94
CA ALA A 275 21.97 -14.21 27.46
C ALA A 275 21.97 -14.81 26.04
N ALA A 276 21.07 -15.76 25.78
CA ALA A 276 20.83 -16.33 24.46
C ALA A 276 20.08 -15.34 23.60
N LEU A 277 20.75 -14.50 22.82
CA LEU A 277 20.13 -13.45 22.02
C LEU A 277 19.23 -13.98 20.89
N SER A 278 19.37 -15.24 20.51
CA SER A 278 18.48 -15.90 19.55
C SER A 278 17.00 -15.92 19.99
N ASP A 279 16.75 -15.81 21.30
CA ASP A 279 15.39 -15.77 21.84
C ASP A 279 14.65 -14.46 21.52
N TYR A 280 15.37 -13.39 21.21
CA TYR A 280 14.81 -12.09 20.79
C TYR A 280 14.55 -12.00 19.28
N GLY A 281 15.15 -12.88 18.49
CA GLY A 281 14.96 -12.93 17.04
C GLY A 281 13.63 -13.58 16.64
N SER A 282 13.03 -13.08 15.59
CA SER A 282 11.80 -13.62 15.03
C SER A 282 11.84 -13.71 13.52
N GLN A 283 11.04 -14.62 12.97
CA GLN A 283 10.83 -14.81 11.54
C GLN A 283 9.34 -14.98 11.30
N THR A 284 8.76 -14.11 10.48
CA THR A 284 7.32 -14.12 10.18
C THR A 284 7.12 -14.26 8.69
N GLY A 285 6.23 -15.17 8.30
CA GLY A 285 5.74 -15.34 6.94
C GLY A 285 4.24 -15.19 6.89
N THR A 286 3.73 -14.41 5.95
CA THR A 286 2.29 -14.20 5.72
C THR A 286 1.98 -14.49 4.27
N LEU A 287 0.94 -15.28 4.04
CA LEU A 287 0.38 -15.56 2.72
C LEU A 287 -1.08 -15.15 2.73
N SER A 288 -1.49 -14.37 1.75
CA SER A 288 -2.90 -14.07 1.50
C SER A 288 -3.23 -14.21 0.02
N ALA A 289 -4.39 -14.76 -0.29
CA ALA A 289 -4.87 -14.87 -1.65
C ALA A 289 -6.40 -14.77 -1.66
N GLY A 290 -6.96 -13.94 -2.54
CA GLY A 290 -8.39 -13.72 -2.57
C GLY A 290 -8.82 -12.81 -3.70
N TYR A 291 -10.03 -12.32 -3.58
CA TYR A 291 -10.68 -11.51 -4.59
C TYR A 291 -10.24 -10.04 -4.52
N GLU A 292 -10.11 -9.41 -5.69
CA GLU A 292 -9.95 -7.96 -5.85
C GLU A 292 -10.90 -7.46 -6.95
N TYR A 293 -11.61 -6.37 -6.65
CA TYR A 293 -12.28 -5.51 -7.59
C TYR A 293 -11.48 -4.21 -7.73
N ALA A 294 -11.21 -3.77 -8.96
CA ALA A 294 -10.52 -2.50 -9.19
C ALA A 294 -11.08 -1.83 -10.44
N ASP A 295 -11.63 -0.63 -10.29
CA ASP A 295 -11.93 0.30 -11.38
C ASP A 295 -10.93 1.47 -11.38
N ALA A 296 -11.20 2.52 -12.14
CA ALA A 296 -10.31 3.68 -12.25
C ALA A 296 -10.14 4.46 -10.94
N GLN A 297 -11.10 4.43 -10.02
CA GLN A 297 -11.12 5.23 -8.80
C GLN A 297 -11.08 4.39 -7.54
N SER A 298 -11.60 3.19 -7.57
CA SER A 298 -11.80 2.35 -6.39
C SER A 298 -11.12 1.00 -6.52
N ARG A 299 -10.56 0.55 -5.40
CA ARG A 299 -10.07 -0.81 -5.26
C ARG A 299 -10.60 -1.42 -3.97
N LEU A 300 -11.18 -2.60 -4.08
CA LEU A 300 -11.69 -3.38 -2.95
C LEU A 300 -11.05 -4.75 -2.99
N SER A 301 -10.49 -5.22 -1.87
CA SER A 301 -10.00 -6.59 -1.78
C SER A 301 -10.53 -7.30 -0.54
N LEU A 302 -10.73 -8.62 -0.67
CA LEU A 302 -11.09 -9.52 0.43
C LEU A 302 -10.24 -10.79 0.30
N MET A 303 -9.40 -11.03 1.31
CA MET A 303 -8.39 -12.09 1.25
C MET A 303 -8.36 -12.91 2.53
N PRO A 304 -8.58 -14.21 2.50
CA PRO A 304 -8.09 -15.13 3.52
C PRO A 304 -6.59 -14.93 3.74
N VAL A 305 -6.15 -15.03 4.99
CA VAL A 305 -4.76 -14.85 5.39
C VAL A 305 -4.29 -15.96 6.31
N TYR A 306 -3.10 -16.43 6.06
CA TYR A 306 -2.33 -17.31 6.94
C TYR A 306 -1.03 -16.65 7.31
N GLU A 307 -0.70 -16.64 8.61
CA GLU A 307 0.53 -16.08 9.14
C GLU A 307 1.23 -17.10 10.06
N HIS A 308 2.52 -17.23 9.90
CA HIS A 308 3.37 -18.14 10.67
C HIS A 308 4.55 -17.39 11.25
N GLU A 309 4.76 -17.49 12.56
CA GLU A 309 5.93 -16.93 13.23
C GLU A 309 6.77 -18.02 13.89
N ARG A 310 8.08 -17.88 13.72
CA ARG A 310 9.11 -18.69 14.41
C ARG A 310 9.97 -17.81 15.30
N ARG A 311 10.31 -18.33 16.48
CA ARG A 311 11.30 -17.74 17.39
C ARG A 311 12.23 -18.84 17.85
N ASN A 312 13.49 -18.54 17.96
CA ASN A 312 14.52 -19.51 18.40
C ASN A 312 14.37 -20.89 17.70
N ARG A 313 14.15 -20.89 16.35
CA ARG A 313 13.94 -22.08 15.49
C ARG A 313 12.66 -22.89 15.78
N HIS A 314 11.87 -22.52 16.78
CA HIS A 314 10.58 -23.15 17.09
C HIS A 314 9.42 -22.34 16.57
N THR A 315 8.32 -23.01 16.21
CA THR A 315 7.07 -22.34 15.87
C THR A 315 6.56 -21.60 17.11
N TYR A 316 6.39 -20.29 16.98
CA TYR A 316 5.85 -19.46 18.06
C TYR A 316 4.33 -19.42 17.99
N TYR A 317 3.76 -19.08 16.83
CA TYR A 317 2.34 -19.18 16.56
C TYR A 317 2.03 -19.43 15.09
N ASN A 318 0.78 -19.87 14.86
CA ASN A 318 0.11 -19.80 13.57
C ASN A 318 -1.13 -18.92 13.71
N ALA A 319 -1.42 -18.07 12.75
CA ALA A 319 -2.62 -17.26 12.72
C ALA A 319 -3.39 -17.45 11.41
N TYR A 320 -4.71 -17.47 11.52
CA TYR A 320 -5.63 -17.64 10.41
C TYR A 320 -6.68 -16.54 10.49
N GLY A 321 -7.08 -16.02 9.36
CA GLY A 321 -8.09 -14.98 9.34
C GLY A 321 -8.44 -14.50 7.97
N ALA A 322 -8.98 -13.29 7.92
CA ALA A 322 -9.27 -12.57 6.69
C ALA A 322 -8.89 -11.10 6.82
N GLU A 323 -8.59 -10.50 5.69
CA GLU A 323 -8.28 -9.09 5.54
C GLU A 323 -9.16 -8.51 4.43
N ALA A 324 -9.71 -7.32 4.65
CA ALA A 324 -10.39 -6.54 3.64
C ALA A 324 -9.74 -5.17 3.55
N SER A 325 -9.61 -4.64 2.35
CA SER A 325 -9.13 -3.28 2.13
C SER A 325 -9.96 -2.59 1.07
N TRP A 326 -10.20 -1.31 1.25
CA TRP A 326 -10.81 -0.43 0.29
C TRP A 326 -9.96 0.82 0.14
N THR A 327 -9.75 1.23 -1.10
CA THR A 327 -9.03 2.45 -1.46
C THR A 327 -9.86 3.19 -2.47
N HIS A 328 -9.98 4.52 -2.33
CA HIS A 328 -10.68 5.37 -3.28
C HIS A 328 -9.88 6.64 -3.57
N THR A 329 -9.67 6.92 -4.85
CA THR A 329 -8.99 8.09 -5.37
C THR A 329 -10.02 9.10 -5.87
N PHE A 330 -10.23 10.19 -5.13
CA PHE A 330 -11.19 11.24 -5.52
C PHE A 330 -10.70 12.07 -6.70
N ASN A 331 -9.39 12.32 -6.74
CA ASN A 331 -8.70 13.08 -7.77
C ASN A 331 -7.19 12.78 -7.67
N PRO A 332 -6.35 13.26 -8.60
CA PRO A 332 -4.90 12.99 -8.57
C PRO A 332 -4.16 13.38 -7.28
N LYS A 333 -4.78 14.23 -6.43
CA LYS A 333 -4.18 14.67 -5.17
C LYS A 333 -4.68 13.93 -3.94
N TRP A 334 -5.91 13.43 -3.94
CA TRP A 334 -6.54 12.87 -2.75
C TRP A 334 -6.91 11.41 -2.92
N GLN A 335 -6.43 10.58 -2.01
CA GLN A 335 -6.79 9.18 -1.86
C GLN A 335 -7.15 8.90 -0.40
N VAL A 336 -8.14 8.05 -0.19
CA VAL A 336 -8.50 7.52 1.13
C VAL A 336 -8.45 6.00 1.10
N ASN A 337 -8.19 5.42 2.27
CA ASN A 337 -8.22 3.97 2.44
C ASN A 337 -8.91 3.58 3.74
N ALA A 338 -9.56 2.41 3.71
CA ALA A 338 -10.09 1.73 4.87
C ALA A 338 -9.61 0.28 4.86
N ASP A 339 -9.19 -0.21 6.03
CA ASP A 339 -8.70 -1.57 6.21
C ASP A 339 -9.44 -2.25 7.35
N TRP A 340 -9.67 -3.52 7.19
CA TRP A 340 -10.15 -4.40 8.24
C TRP A 340 -9.37 -5.71 8.23
N SER A 341 -9.09 -6.25 9.42
CA SER A 341 -8.57 -7.61 9.55
C SER A 341 -9.11 -8.28 10.81
N GLY A 342 -9.40 -9.58 10.68
CA GLY A 342 -9.75 -10.45 11.79
C GLY A 342 -8.88 -11.70 11.75
N LYS A 343 -8.08 -11.94 12.80
CA LYS A 343 -7.15 -13.07 12.87
C LYS A 343 -7.26 -13.79 14.21
N ARG A 344 -7.13 -15.11 14.19
CA ARG A 344 -7.01 -15.95 15.36
C ARG A 344 -5.61 -16.52 15.47
N TYR A 345 -4.91 -16.19 16.54
CA TYR A 345 -3.54 -16.58 16.83
C TYR A 345 -3.50 -17.78 17.75
N ARG A 346 -2.81 -18.83 17.33
CA ARG A 346 -2.62 -20.06 18.12
C ARG A 346 -1.14 -20.29 18.36
N HIS A 347 -0.74 -20.24 19.61
CA HIS A 347 0.64 -20.51 20.04
C HIS A 347 0.93 -22.01 20.01
N SER A 348 2.19 -22.36 19.82
CA SER A 348 2.63 -23.75 19.66
C SER A 348 3.78 -24.09 20.62
N GLY A 349 3.90 -25.38 20.96
CA GLY A 349 5.02 -25.89 21.77
C GLY A 349 5.19 -25.17 23.08
N THR A 350 6.44 -24.82 23.41
CA THR A 350 6.82 -24.10 24.63
C THR A 350 6.23 -22.69 24.70
N ALA A 351 5.85 -22.07 23.57
CA ALA A 351 5.22 -20.76 23.58
C ALA A 351 3.89 -20.75 24.33
N LYS A 352 3.14 -21.87 24.37
CA LYS A 352 1.88 -22.00 25.10
C LYS A 352 2.04 -21.84 26.61
N THR A 353 3.20 -22.06 27.17
CA THR A 353 3.44 -21.95 28.61
C THR A 353 3.48 -20.52 29.11
N TYR A 354 3.77 -19.55 28.21
CA TYR A 354 3.89 -18.12 28.53
C TYR A 354 3.08 -17.17 27.63
N ALA A 355 2.44 -17.70 26.60
CA ALA A 355 1.63 -16.90 25.68
C ALA A 355 0.27 -17.58 25.43
N ALA A 356 -0.81 -16.93 25.82
CA ALA A 356 -2.16 -17.39 25.56
C ALA A 356 -2.58 -17.15 24.12
N ASP A 357 -3.36 -18.07 23.55
CA ASP A 357 -4.03 -17.86 22.27
C ASP A 357 -4.95 -16.64 22.32
N TYR A 358 -5.11 -15.93 21.23
CA TYR A 358 -5.97 -14.75 21.17
C TYR A 358 -6.59 -14.54 19.79
N THR A 359 -7.62 -13.73 19.78
CA THR A 359 -8.25 -13.20 18.56
C THR A 359 -7.97 -11.71 18.47
N GLU A 360 -7.65 -11.24 17.28
CA GLU A 360 -7.42 -9.84 16.96
C GLU A 360 -8.39 -9.37 15.90
N TYR A 361 -9.02 -8.23 16.15
CA TYR A 361 -9.76 -7.47 15.14
C TYR A 361 -9.13 -6.08 15.04
N ARG A 362 -8.83 -5.66 13.83
CA ARG A 362 -8.28 -4.35 13.53
C ARG A 362 -9.13 -3.67 12.46
N THR A 363 -9.38 -2.38 12.64
CA THR A 363 -9.97 -1.49 11.64
C THR A 363 -9.10 -0.26 11.52
N GLY A 364 -8.80 0.15 10.30
CA GLY A 364 -7.97 1.32 10.00
C GLY A 364 -8.65 2.23 9.00
N LEU A 365 -8.38 3.53 9.12
CA LEU A 365 -8.73 4.56 8.15
C LEU A 365 -7.50 5.40 7.86
N GLY A 366 -7.33 5.82 6.62
CA GLY A 366 -6.23 6.67 6.21
C GLY A 366 -6.58 7.58 5.07
N ALA A 367 -5.80 8.65 4.92
CA ALA A 367 -5.87 9.55 3.79
C ALA A 367 -4.45 9.91 3.34
N GLU A 368 -4.28 10.09 2.05
CA GLU A 368 -3.05 10.51 1.40
C GLU A 368 -3.31 11.75 0.58
N TYR A 369 -2.36 12.68 0.60
CA TYR A 369 -2.40 13.89 -0.18
C TYR A 369 -1.09 14.09 -0.96
N ALA A 370 -1.18 14.12 -2.28
CA ALA A 370 -0.05 14.40 -3.15
C ALA A 370 0.23 15.91 -3.18
N LEU A 371 1.35 16.33 -2.58
CA LEU A 371 1.84 17.71 -2.64
C LEU A 371 2.38 18.03 -4.03
N THR A 372 3.11 17.08 -4.60
CA THR A 372 3.62 17.10 -5.97
C THR A 372 3.49 15.68 -6.56
N PRO A 373 3.72 15.47 -7.87
CA PRO A 373 3.77 14.11 -8.43
C PRO A 373 4.79 13.17 -7.76
N LYS A 374 5.79 13.72 -7.06
CA LYS A 374 6.88 12.96 -6.41
C LYS A 374 6.87 13.01 -4.89
N THR A 375 6.01 13.83 -4.28
CA THR A 375 5.97 14.04 -2.84
C THR A 375 4.54 13.96 -2.33
N GLY A 376 4.31 13.16 -1.32
CA GLY A 376 3.03 13.07 -0.66
C GLY A 376 3.15 12.96 0.86
N VAL A 377 2.07 13.30 1.53
CA VAL A 377 1.89 13.15 2.97
C VAL A 377 0.70 12.24 3.22
N PHE A 378 0.76 11.49 4.31
CA PHE A 378 -0.34 10.63 4.71
C PHE A 378 -0.62 10.75 6.20
N ALA A 379 -1.86 10.48 6.58
CA ALA A 379 -2.29 10.36 7.96
C ALA A 379 -3.31 9.22 8.07
N GLY A 380 -3.34 8.56 9.23
CA GLY A 380 -4.30 7.49 9.47
C GLY A 380 -4.45 7.15 10.94
N SER A 381 -5.52 6.41 11.23
CA SER A 381 -5.81 5.89 12.56
C SER A 381 -6.24 4.44 12.48
N ASP A 382 -5.84 3.66 13.50
CA ASP A 382 -6.28 2.28 13.63
C ASP A 382 -6.88 2.05 15.03
N TYR A 383 -7.89 1.22 15.09
CA TYR A 383 -8.41 0.60 16.28
C TYR A 383 -8.16 -0.90 16.23
N THR A 384 -7.56 -1.46 17.28
CA THR A 384 -7.33 -2.90 17.40
C THR A 384 -7.89 -3.42 18.73
N ARG A 385 -8.62 -4.51 18.67
CA ARG A 385 -9.09 -5.27 19.83
C ARG A 385 -8.39 -6.62 19.88
N ARG A 386 -7.72 -6.93 21.00
CA ARG A 386 -7.15 -8.25 21.27
C ARG A 386 -7.88 -8.89 22.44
N THR A 387 -8.37 -10.11 22.23
CA THR A 387 -9.06 -10.91 23.24
C THR A 387 -8.34 -12.22 23.42
N TYR A 388 -7.80 -12.44 24.61
CA TYR A 388 -6.96 -13.59 24.96
C TYR A 388 -7.76 -14.68 25.65
N ASN A 389 -7.40 -15.93 25.40
CA ASN A 389 -7.93 -17.04 26.17
C ASN A 389 -7.56 -16.84 27.66
N GLY A 390 -8.55 -16.83 28.55
CA GLY A 390 -8.36 -16.47 29.97
C GLY A 390 -8.47 -14.98 30.27
N GLY A 391 -8.51 -14.11 29.29
CA GLY A 391 -8.83 -12.67 29.41
C GLY A 391 -7.86 -11.81 30.21
N THR A 392 -6.68 -12.32 30.61
CA THR A 392 -5.72 -11.60 31.48
C THR A 392 -5.02 -10.46 30.75
N SER A 393 -4.88 -10.55 29.44
CA SER A 393 -4.15 -9.58 28.61
C SER A 393 -5.06 -8.88 27.57
N ASP A 394 -6.38 -8.98 27.74
CA ASP A 394 -7.34 -8.30 26.88
C ASP A 394 -7.09 -6.81 26.87
N HIS A 395 -7.02 -6.23 25.68
CA HIS A 395 -6.79 -4.80 25.54
C HIS A 395 -7.34 -4.23 24.24
N ARG A 396 -7.46 -2.91 24.23
CA ARG A 396 -7.76 -2.06 23.08
C ARG A 396 -6.52 -1.25 22.74
N GLU A 397 -6.22 -1.16 21.48
CA GLU A 397 -5.12 -0.36 20.95
C GLU A 397 -5.68 0.71 20.02
N TYR A 398 -5.25 1.94 20.20
CA TYR A 398 -5.51 3.08 19.33
C TYR A 398 -4.18 3.54 18.75
N THR A 399 -4.07 3.59 17.44
CA THR A 399 -2.85 4.01 16.74
C THR A 399 -3.17 5.22 15.86
N LEU A 400 -2.36 6.27 15.96
CA LEU A 400 -2.31 7.38 15.02
C LEU A 400 -0.99 7.32 14.28
N ARG A 401 -1.01 7.50 12.96
CA ARG A 401 0.18 7.52 12.12
C ARG A 401 0.12 8.71 11.16
N THR A 402 1.27 9.32 10.92
CA THR A 402 1.43 10.36 9.91
C THR A 402 2.84 10.28 9.36
N GLY A 403 2.99 10.61 8.10
CA GLY A 403 4.28 10.56 7.46
C GLY A 403 4.31 11.29 6.14
N LEU A 404 5.48 11.24 5.54
CA LEU A 404 5.74 11.78 4.22
C LEU A 404 6.60 10.80 3.42
N TYR A 405 6.47 10.87 2.13
CA TYR A 405 7.38 10.26 1.19
C TYR A 405 7.76 11.27 0.11
N THR A 406 8.96 11.14 -0.40
CA THR A 406 9.40 11.92 -1.55
C THR A 406 10.39 11.13 -2.40
N LEU A 407 10.29 11.31 -3.72
CA LEU A 407 11.23 10.79 -4.70
C LEU A 407 11.91 11.96 -5.36
N PHE A 408 13.23 12.01 -5.27
CA PHE A 408 14.06 13.03 -5.91
C PHE A 408 14.41 12.64 -7.36
N ASP A 409 14.74 13.62 -8.20
CA ASP A 409 15.04 13.39 -9.61
C ASP A 409 16.26 12.48 -9.84
N ASN A 410 17.19 12.48 -8.89
CA ASN A 410 18.36 11.59 -8.91
C ASN A 410 18.06 10.13 -8.51
N GLY A 411 16.78 9.77 -8.30
CA GLY A 411 16.38 8.43 -7.89
C GLY A 411 16.49 8.14 -6.37
N THR A 412 16.95 9.10 -5.56
CA THR A 412 16.89 9.00 -4.10
C THR A 412 15.44 9.07 -3.64
N TYR A 413 15.04 8.24 -2.69
CA TYR A 413 13.76 8.42 -2.00
C TYR A 413 13.95 8.59 -0.50
N LEU A 414 13.04 9.31 0.12
CA LEU A 414 12.95 9.50 1.57
C LEU A 414 11.52 9.15 2.03
N ASN A 415 11.42 8.30 3.04
CA ASN A 415 10.19 8.02 3.77
C ASN A 415 10.40 8.37 5.24
N ALA A 416 9.46 9.09 5.83
CA ALA A 416 9.45 9.39 7.25
C ALA A 416 8.05 9.12 7.82
N LEU A 417 7.99 8.48 8.99
CA LEU A 417 6.76 8.08 9.66
C LEU A 417 6.88 8.36 11.15
N VAL A 418 5.85 8.95 11.72
CA VAL A 418 5.63 9.03 13.17
C VAL A 418 4.36 8.26 13.51
N MET A 419 4.45 7.39 14.49
CA MET A 419 3.32 6.61 14.97
C MET A 419 3.18 6.78 16.49
N LYS A 420 1.97 7.07 16.96
CA LYS A 420 1.60 7.10 18.37
C LYS A 420 0.57 6.03 18.64
N ARG A 421 0.87 5.14 19.58
CA ARG A 421 0.01 4.03 19.96
C ARG A 421 -0.34 4.11 21.43
N ARG A 422 -1.60 3.82 21.76
CA ARG A 422 -2.09 3.72 23.14
C ARG A 422 -2.78 2.38 23.35
N ASN A 423 -2.25 1.58 24.27
CA ASN A 423 -2.83 0.30 24.68
C ASN A 423 -3.55 0.49 26.02
N LEU A 424 -4.80 0.07 26.10
CA LEU A 424 -5.62 0.12 27.30
C LEU A 424 -6.06 -1.31 27.66
N TYR A 425 -5.52 -1.84 28.74
CA TYR A 425 -5.82 -3.17 29.25
C TYR A 425 -7.13 -3.19 30.05
N ASP A 426 -7.90 -4.26 29.94
CA ASP A 426 -9.24 -4.31 30.54
C ASP A 426 -9.19 -4.69 32.02
N ARG A 427 -8.20 -5.51 32.42
CA ARG A 427 -8.06 -5.97 33.79
C ARG A 427 -7.02 -5.16 34.57
N THR A 428 -7.25 -5.06 35.87
CA THR A 428 -6.27 -4.54 36.83
C THR A 428 -5.16 -5.55 37.04
N GLY A 429 -3.96 -5.11 37.36
CA GLY A 429 -2.82 -5.98 37.59
C GLY A 429 -1.91 -5.44 38.68
N ILE A 430 -1.29 -6.34 39.45
CA ILE A 430 -0.32 -6.01 40.52
C ILE A 430 0.81 -5.15 39.95
N ALA A 431 1.26 -5.45 38.74
CA ALA A 431 2.33 -4.73 38.06
C ALA A 431 2.00 -3.26 37.69
N ALA A 432 0.75 -2.82 37.90
CA ALA A 432 0.27 -1.46 37.69
C ALA A 432 -0.41 -0.88 38.95
N ASP A 433 0.07 -1.25 40.12
CA ASP A 433 -0.41 -0.81 41.44
C ASP A 433 -1.93 -0.98 41.60
N GLY A 434 -2.45 -2.13 41.19
CA GLY A 434 -3.89 -2.40 41.21
C GLY A 434 -4.72 -1.66 40.18
N GLN A 435 -4.10 -0.84 39.34
CA GLN A 435 -4.76 -0.12 38.23
C GLN A 435 -4.81 -0.94 36.95
N ARG A 436 -5.59 -0.49 35.98
CA ARG A 436 -5.54 -1.01 34.63
C ARG A 436 -4.29 -0.50 33.94
N ARG A 437 -3.52 -1.40 33.34
CA ARG A 437 -2.32 -1.03 32.58
C ARG A 437 -2.68 -0.16 31.39
N SER A 438 -1.91 0.91 31.16
CA SER A 438 -2.00 1.81 30.03
C SER A 438 -0.62 2.13 29.51
N ASP A 439 -0.35 1.74 28.25
CA ASP A 439 0.92 2.01 27.60
C ASP A 439 0.74 3.09 26.52
N ARG A 440 1.74 3.95 26.39
CA ARG A 440 1.86 4.95 25.31
C ARG A 440 3.16 4.72 24.59
N GLN A 441 3.09 4.34 23.33
CA GLN A 441 4.25 4.14 22.47
C GLN A 441 4.35 5.26 21.45
N THR A 442 5.55 5.77 21.22
CA THR A 442 5.86 6.65 20.09
C THR A 442 6.99 6.02 19.30
N VAL A 443 6.79 5.87 18.00
CA VAL A 443 7.77 5.37 17.05
C VAL A 443 8.05 6.44 16.01
N TRP A 444 9.33 6.74 15.81
CA TRP A 444 9.84 7.54 14.71
C TRP A 444 10.60 6.61 13.78
N LEU A 445 10.32 6.69 12.50
CA LEU A 445 10.98 5.89 11.50
C LEU A 445 11.33 6.77 10.31
N ALA A 446 12.56 6.64 9.83
CA ALA A 446 13.03 7.27 8.61
C ALA A 446 13.80 6.25 7.76
N ALA A 447 13.60 6.29 6.44
CA ALA A 447 14.33 5.46 5.50
C ALA A 447 14.70 6.29 4.27
N ALA A 448 15.98 6.24 3.87
CA ALA A 448 16.49 6.84 2.66
C ALA A 448 17.11 5.77 1.77
N GLY A 449 16.65 5.68 0.53
CA GLY A 449 17.18 4.72 -0.44
C GLY A 449 17.76 5.44 -1.66
N PHE A 450 18.89 4.92 -2.17
CA PHE A 450 19.71 5.56 -3.19
C PHE A 450 19.68 4.70 -4.46
N ARG A 451 18.60 4.78 -5.24
CA ARG A 451 18.39 3.94 -6.43
C ARG A 451 19.42 4.17 -7.52
N GLN A 452 20.02 5.36 -7.59
CA GLN A 452 21.09 5.68 -8.53
C GLN A 452 22.38 4.87 -8.27
N TRP A 453 22.58 4.34 -7.07
CA TRP A 453 23.77 3.55 -6.70
C TRP A 453 23.46 2.04 -6.76
N HIS A 454 22.80 1.58 -7.81
CA HIS A 454 22.41 0.19 -7.91
C HIS A 454 23.49 -0.67 -8.61
N ILE A 455 23.63 -1.90 -8.12
CA ILE A 455 24.44 -2.97 -8.72
C ILE A 455 23.53 -4.19 -8.87
N GLY A 456 23.33 -4.67 -10.11
CA GLY A 456 22.43 -5.78 -10.39
C GLY A 456 20.96 -5.51 -9.96
N GLY A 457 20.56 -4.24 -9.88
CA GLY A 457 19.24 -3.80 -9.40
C GLY A 457 19.11 -3.71 -7.87
N PHE A 458 20.17 -4.07 -7.11
CA PHE A 458 20.24 -3.82 -5.68
C PHE A 458 20.75 -2.42 -5.40
N TYR A 459 20.07 -1.66 -4.57
CA TYR A 459 20.46 -0.31 -4.17
C TYR A 459 20.53 -0.19 -2.65
N PRO A 460 21.41 0.68 -2.11
CA PRO A 460 21.55 0.88 -0.68
C PRO A 460 20.35 1.61 -0.08
N GLU A 461 20.00 1.23 1.17
CA GLU A 461 18.99 1.91 2.00
C GLU A 461 19.55 2.10 3.42
N LEU A 462 19.48 3.32 3.92
CA LEU A 462 19.72 3.65 5.34
C LEU A 462 18.36 3.76 6.05
N ARG A 463 18.22 3.12 7.21
CA ARG A 463 17.01 3.15 8.02
C ARG A 463 17.34 3.49 9.47
N PHE A 464 16.54 4.38 10.03
CA PHE A 464 16.59 4.75 11.43
C PHE A 464 15.21 4.51 12.07
N LYS A 465 15.19 3.93 13.27
CA LYS A 465 13.98 3.75 14.09
C LYS A 465 14.27 4.17 15.51
N HIS A 466 13.43 5.00 16.10
CA HIS A 466 13.41 5.36 17.50
C HIS A 466 12.07 4.99 18.12
N THR A 467 12.10 4.23 19.20
CA THR A 467 10.90 3.82 19.94
C THR A 467 10.99 4.28 21.38
N THR A 468 9.93 4.88 21.88
CA THR A 468 9.76 5.21 23.31
C THR A 468 8.44 4.61 23.78
N VAL A 469 8.49 3.83 24.87
CA VAL A 469 7.30 3.32 25.55
C VAL A 469 7.25 3.88 26.97
N LYS A 470 6.11 4.52 27.29
CA LYS A 470 5.75 4.97 28.64
C LYS A 470 4.57 4.15 29.12
N SER A 471 4.62 3.64 30.34
CA SER A 471 3.56 2.83 30.94
C SER A 471 3.33 3.26 32.40
N ASN A 472 2.10 3.08 32.91
CA ASN A 472 1.86 3.13 34.35
C ASN A 472 2.40 1.87 35.05
N SER A 473 2.65 0.78 34.31
CA SER A 473 3.41 -0.36 34.82
C SER A 473 4.89 -0.19 34.55
N VAL A 474 5.68 -0.30 35.60
CA VAL A 474 7.14 -0.08 35.58
C VAL A 474 7.88 -1.06 34.68
N PHE A 475 7.32 -2.26 34.44
CA PHE A 475 7.94 -3.34 33.67
C PHE A 475 7.90 -3.13 32.16
N TYR A 476 7.19 -2.10 31.68
CA TYR A 476 6.93 -1.92 30.24
C TYR A 476 7.41 -0.58 29.71
N ARG A 477 8.31 0.07 30.46
CA ARG A 477 8.94 1.34 30.04
C ARG A 477 10.26 1.05 29.37
N TYR A 478 10.49 1.61 28.19
CA TYR A 478 11.80 1.52 27.54
C TYR A 478 11.98 2.58 26.45
N ARG A 479 13.24 2.73 26.04
CA ARG A 479 13.64 3.46 24.84
C ARG A 479 14.56 2.55 24.01
N GLN A 480 14.44 2.68 22.69
CA GLN A 480 15.20 1.85 21.77
C GLN A 480 15.54 2.67 20.53
N ASN A 481 16.78 2.56 20.06
CA ASN A 481 17.25 3.10 18.80
C ASN A 481 17.73 1.94 17.92
N GLU A 482 17.39 1.99 16.64
CA GLU A 482 17.87 1.06 15.64
C GLU A 482 18.37 1.84 14.43
N ILE A 483 19.60 1.53 13.99
CA ILE A 483 20.18 2.08 12.77
C ILE A 483 20.58 0.90 11.91
N MET A 484 20.12 0.90 10.65
CA MET A 484 20.32 -0.18 9.71
C MET A 484 20.83 0.36 8.38
N LEU A 485 21.89 -0.26 7.85
CA LEU A 485 22.31 -0.09 6.47
C LEU A 485 22.05 -1.41 5.73
N GLY A 486 21.38 -1.33 4.64
CA GLY A 486 21.01 -2.52 3.86
C GLY A 486 21.03 -2.29 2.37
N VAL A 487 20.69 -3.34 1.66
CA VAL A 487 20.45 -3.31 0.21
C VAL A 487 19.05 -3.83 -0.09
N LYS A 488 18.40 -3.22 -1.06
CA LYS A 488 17.07 -3.58 -1.56
C LYS A 488 17.09 -3.77 -3.07
N LYS A 489 16.26 -4.68 -3.55
CA LYS A 489 15.95 -4.84 -4.97
C LYS A 489 14.44 -4.91 -5.15
N GLN A 490 13.93 -4.20 -6.13
CA GLN A 490 12.53 -4.30 -6.62
C GLN A 490 12.51 -5.14 -7.90
N PHE A 491 11.46 -5.91 -8.08
CA PHE A 491 11.25 -6.76 -9.25
C PHE A 491 9.79 -6.77 -9.68
#